data_eb97211379bf4916dc7ad5e7e51e6605
#
_entry.id   eb97211379bf4916dc7ad5e7e51e6605
#
_cell.length_a   1.000
_cell.length_b   1.000
_cell.length_c   1.000
_cell.angle_alpha   90.00
_cell.angle_beta   90.00
_cell.angle_gamma   90.00
#
_symmetry.space_group_name_H-M   'P 1'
#
loop_
_entity.id
_entity.type
_entity.pdbx_description
1 polymer ?
#
loop_
_entity_poly.entity_id
_entity_poly.type
_entity_poly.pdbx_seq_one_letter_code
_entity_poly.pdbx_strand_id
1 'polypeptide(L)'
;MVAHNPKRLTWTLAACALIACSSGESAKAGAGDRDSSGSGGGDRTLVVFNAGSLALPLRAALDSFAAREGVTVQQENAGSLETARKLTELGKIPDLVAVADYEVIPLLLIPEHATWYAKFAHNRMVLAYGDRSRGAAEINTGNWWQVVTRPGVQVGRADPSLDPNGYRTLLVWQLAERFYKQPGLAQRMLASAPARNVRPKEADLVGMLQAGEFDYIWSYESIAQGTGLKYVTLPEEIDLSSASDSAAYAVASTRIAGKTPRDSVTMRGQPIVYAFTVPTRAPHAALAAKFAAYLASGDGRRVLRGAKLDVLERYLVVGSGAPPSL
;
A
#
# COMPACT_ATOMS: atom_id res chain seq x y z
N MET A 1 -52.50 38.00 3.44
CA MET A 1 -53.61 37.19 3.94
C MET A 1 -53.58 35.86 3.25
N VAL A 2 -53.25 34.79 3.90
CA VAL A 2 -53.79 33.46 4.01
C VAL A 2 -52.82 32.61 4.82
N ALA A 3 -53.38 31.91 5.79
CA ALA A 3 -52.81 31.42 7.01
C ALA A 3 -52.05 30.10 6.89
N HIS A 4 -51.07 29.99 7.80
CA HIS A 4 -50.36 28.77 8.22
C HIS A 4 -51.29 27.70 8.81
N ASN A 5 -50.93 26.42 8.59
CA ASN A 5 -51.36 25.37 9.49
C ASN A 5 -50.24 24.28 9.61
N PRO A 6 -49.64 24.04 10.78
CA PRO A 6 -48.67 23.01 11.02
C PRO A 6 -49.36 21.74 11.55
N LYS A 7 -49.17 20.60 10.87
CA LYS A 7 -49.59 19.27 11.36
C LYS A 7 -48.53 18.72 12.32
N ARG A 8 -48.93 18.54 13.56
CA ARG A 8 -48.18 17.83 14.63
C ARG A 8 -48.30 16.32 14.38
N LEU A 9 -47.13 15.64 14.39
CA LEU A 9 -47.04 14.20 14.36
C LEU A 9 -46.76 13.69 15.77
N THR A 10 -47.70 12.96 16.33
CA THR A 10 -47.69 12.35 17.67
C THR A 10 -46.89 11.03 17.63
N TRP A 11 -45.95 10.90 18.55
CA TRP A 11 -45.24 9.65 18.82
C TRP A 11 -46.00 8.82 19.85
N THR A 12 -46.35 7.60 19.51
CA THR A 12 -46.91 6.59 20.42
C THR A 12 -45.80 5.71 20.95
N LEU A 13 -45.60 5.76 22.26
CA LEU A 13 -44.77 4.84 23.06
C LEU A 13 -45.56 3.53 23.23
N ALA A 14 -44.98 2.40 22.84
CA ALA A 14 -45.45 1.08 23.24
C ALA A 14 -44.49 0.49 24.28
N ALA A 15 -45.00 0.36 25.50
CA ALA A 15 -44.36 -0.37 26.56
C ALA A 15 -44.75 -1.86 26.43
N CYS A 16 -43.78 -2.75 26.51
CA CYS A 16 -44.04 -4.19 26.74
C CYS A 16 -43.30 -4.68 27.96
N ALA A 17 -44.10 -5.34 28.77
CA ALA A 17 -43.87 -5.75 30.13
C ALA A 17 -42.91 -6.93 30.32
N LEU A 18 -42.23 -6.91 31.47
CA LEU A 18 -41.47 -7.97 32.08
C LEU A 18 -42.43 -9.12 32.55
N ILE A 19 -42.07 -10.36 32.27
CA ILE A 19 -42.58 -11.54 32.98
C ILE A 19 -41.36 -12.27 33.54
N ALA A 20 -41.30 -12.29 34.89
CA ALA A 20 -40.42 -13.14 35.66
C ALA A 20 -41.27 -14.29 36.20
N CYS A 21 -40.73 -15.53 36.23
CA CYS A 21 -41.07 -16.68 37.10
C CYS A 21 -40.14 -17.82 36.70
N SER A 22 -39.62 -18.64 37.51
CA SER A 22 -39.36 -18.92 38.90
C SER A 22 -38.72 -20.33 38.96
N SER A 23 -37.70 -20.44 39.76
CA SER A 23 -37.20 -21.59 40.57
C SER A 23 -37.66 -23.02 40.25
N GLY A 24 -36.68 -23.97 40.29
CA GLY A 24 -36.85 -25.41 40.51
C GLY A 24 -35.51 -26.11 40.27
N GLU A 25 -34.80 -26.34 41.23
CA GLU A 25 -34.41 -27.50 42.07
C GLU A 25 -33.41 -28.52 41.46
N SER A 26 -32.44 -28.82 42.30
CA SER A 26 -31.25 -29.64 42.16
C SER A 26 -31.53 -31.11 41.79
N ALA A 27 -30.63 -31.67 40.98
CA ALA A 27 -30.25 -33.09 41.09
C ALA A 27 -28.74 -33.25 40.78
N LYS A 28 -28.00 -33.71 41.81
CA LYS A 28 -26.64 -34.25 41.71
C LYS A 28 -26.71 -35.63 41.04
N ALA A 29 -25.83 -35.89 40.11
CA ALA A 29 -25.12 -37.19 39.99
C ALA A 29 -24.08 -37.17 38.84
N GLY A 30 -22.91 -37.68 39.07
CA GLY A 30 -22.05 -38.35 38.08
C GLY A 30 -20.79 -37.60 37.68
N ALA A 31 -19.71 -37.77 38.46
CA ALA A 31 -18.34 -37.57 38.01
C ALA A 31 -18.05 -38.48 36.81
N GLY A 32 -17.74 -37.87 35.69
CA GLY A 32 -17.16 -38.52 34.55
C GLY A 32 -16.04 -37.60 34.05
N ASP A 33 -14.82 -37.93 34.43
CA ASP A 33 -13.60 -37.37 33.85
C ASP A 33 -13.67 -37.58 32.34
N ARG A 34 -14.02 -36.55 31.58
CA ARG A 34 -13.71 -36.45 30.16
C ARG A 34 -12.58 -35.50 30.05
N ASP A 35 -11.42 -36.07 29.89
CA ASP A 35 -10.24 -35.44 29.31
C ASP A 35 -10.68 -34.65 28.08
N SER A 36 -11.02 -33.38 28.26
CA SER A 36 -11.16 -32.41 27.20
C SER A 36 -9.76 -31.92 26.87
N SER A 37 -9.04 -32.69 26.07
CA SER A 37 -7.98 -32.15 25.23
C SER A 37 -8.61 -31.11 24.31
N GLY A 38 -8.91 -29.94 24.89
CA GLY A 38 -9.26 -28.75 24.19
C GLY A 38 -8.07 -28.35 23.32
N SER A 39 -8.10 -28.74 22.04
CA SER A 39 -7.28 -28.11 21.03
C SER A 39 -7.55 -26.60 21.14
N GLY A 40 -6.60 -25.88 21.71
CA GLY A 40 -6.61 -24.43 21.76
C GLY A 40 -6.67 -23.88 20.32
N GLY A 41 -7.89 -23.63 19.84
CA GLY A 41 -8.14 -22.84 18.65
C GLY A 41 -7.84 -21.38 18.97
N GLY A 42 -6.55 -21.05 19.19
CA GLY A 42 -6.11 -19.66 19.22
C GLY A 42 -6.51 -19.02 17.90
N ASP A 43 -6.85 -17.75 17.94
CA ASP A 43 -7.15 -16.97 16.76
C ASP A 43 -6.04 -17.16 15.72
N ARG A 44 -6.35 -17.84 14.59
CA ARG A 44 -5.43 -18.14 13.50
C ARG A 44 -5.59 -17.14 12.38
N THR A 45 -5.78 -15.87 12.75
CA THR A 45 -5.92 -14.77 11.79
C THR A 45 -4.56 -14.10 11.57
N LEU A 46 -4.08 -14.12 10.33
CA LEU A 46 -2.88 -13.38 9.90
C LEU A 46 -3.29 -11.98 9.45
N VAL A 47 -2.77 -10.96 10.11
CA VAL A 47 -3.05 -9.55 9.79
C VAL A 47 -1.84 -8.95 9.05
N VAL A 48 -2.06 -8.43 7.84
CA VAL A 48 -1.01 -7.83 7.01
C VAL A 48 -1.35 -6.39 6.69
N PHE A 49 -0.43 -5.47 7.02
CA PHE A 49 -0.50 -4.08 6.57
C PHE A 49 0.47 -3.88 5.41
N ASN A 50 -0.01 -3.32 4.30
CA ASN A 50 0.85 -3.14 3.13
C ASN A 50 0.59 -1.87 2.33
N ALA A 51 1.59 -1.51 1.53
CA ALA A 51 1.47 -0.47 0.53
C ALA A 51 0.33 -0.75 -0.47
N GLY A 52 -0.33 0.30 -0.95
CA GLY A 52 -1.41 0.19 -1.93
C GLY A 52 -1.04 -0.60 -3.17
N SER A 53 0.19 -0.42 -3.68
CA SER A 53 0.71 -1.16 -4.84
C SER A 53 0.92 -2.66 -4.61
N LEU A 54 0.92 -3.10 -3.35
CA LEU A 54 0.98 -4.51 -2.97
C LEU A 54 -0.40 -5.12 -2.71
N ALA A 55 -1.49 -4.35 -2.85
CA ALA A 55 -2.84 -4.82 -2.53
C ALA A 55 -3.20 -6.09 -3.31
N LEU A 56 -3.10 -6.08 -4.62
CA LEU A 56 -3.42 -7.24 -5.47
C LEU A 56 -2.39 -8.38 -5.33
N PRO A 57 -1.06 -8.14 -5.42
CA PRO A 57 -0.07 -9.20 -5.28
C PRO A 57 -0.14 -9.92 -3.93
N LEU A 58 -0.24 -9.17 -2.84
CA LEU A 58 -0.32 -9.78 -1.51
C LEU A 58 -1.68 -10.40 -1.24
N ARG A 59 -2.80 -9.88 -1.80
CA ARG A 59 -4.10 -10.54 -1.70
C ARG A 59 -4.02 -11.95 -2.30
N ALA A 60 -3.49 -12.08 -3.51
CA ALA A 60 -3.31 -13.38 -4.15
C ALA A 60 -2.42 -14.34 -3.33
N ALA A 61 -1.32 -13.81 -2.75
CA ALA A 61 -0.43 -14.61 -1.91
C ALA A 61 -1.10 -15.02 -0.58
N LEU A 62 -1.86 -14.12 0.05
CA LEU A 62 -2.61 -14.37 1.28
C LEU A 62 -3.70 -15.41 1.07
N ASP A 63 -4.47 -15.32 -0.01
CA ASP A 63 -5.52 -16.30 -0.32
C ASP A 63 -4.94 -17.70 -0.55
N SER A 64 -3.83 -17.79 -1.29
CA SER A 64 -3.12 -19.05 -1.51
C SER A 64 -2.54 -19.62 -0.21
N PHE A 65 -1.97 -18.77 0.64
CA PHE A 65 -1.44 -19.17 1.94
C PHE A 65 -2.56 -19.63 2.89
N ALA A 66 -3.67 -18.87 2.94
CA ALA A 66 -4.83 -19.18 3.78
C ALA A 66 -5.43 -20.55 3.43
N ALA A 67 -5.59 -20.84 2.15
CA ALA A 67 -6.08 -22.14 1.68
C ALA A 67 -5.14 -23.29 2.06
N ARG A 68 -3.82 -23.06 2.03
CA ARG A 68 -2.80 -24.07 2.39
C ARG A 68 -2.72 -24.34 3.89
N GLU A 69 -2.76 -23.30 4.72
CA GLU A 69 -2.52 -23.40 6.16
C GLU A 69 -3.82 -23.52 6.97
N GLY A 70 -5.00 -23.34 6.35
CA GLY A 70 -6.29 -23.35 7.03
C GLY A 70 -6.42 -22.19 8.02
N VAL A 71 -6.03 -20.98 7.62
CA VAL A 71 -6.03 -19.76 8.47
C VAL A 71 -6.91 -18.69 7.87
N THR A 72 -7.38 -17.75 8.71
CA THR A 72 -8.02 -16.52 8.26
C THR A 72 -6.94 -15.47 7.94
N VAL A 73 -7.21 -14.59 6.98
CA VAL A 73 -6.31 -13.49 6.63
C VAL A 73 -7.04 -12.15 6.58
N GLN A 74 -6.41 -11.12 7.11
CA GLN A 74 -6.87 -9.74 7.03
C GLN A 74 -5.78 -8.89 6.39
N GLN A 75 -6.18 -8.03 5.47
CA GLN A 75 -5.27 -7.17 4.73
C GLN A 75 -5.73 -5.73 4.81
N GLU A 76 -4.85 -4.84 5.24
CA GLU A 76 -5.08 -3.40 5.26
C GLU A 76 -4.09 -2.70 4.33
N ASN A 77 -4.61 -1.88 3.39
CA ASN A 77 -3.81 -1.20 2.38
C ASN A 77 -3.79 0.31 2.63
N ALA A 78 -2.59 0.90 2.64
CA ALA A 78 -2.39 2.34 2.77
C ALA A 78 -1.13 2.78 2.01
N GLY A 79 -0.76 4.06 2.04
CA GLY A 79 0.59 4.47 1.62
C GLY A 79 1.64 3.89 2.58
N SER A 80 2.86 3.62 2.11
CA SER A 80 3.88 2.96 2.94
C SER A 80 4.25 3.74 4.19
N LEU A 81 4.34 5.07 4.08
CA LEU A 81 4.61 5.94 5.23
C LEU A 81 3.43 5.96 6.22
N GLU A 82 2.21 6.01 5.69
CA GLU A 82 1.00 5.88 6.49
C GLU A 82 0.95 4.52 7.19
N THR A 83 1.24 3.44 6.47
CA THR A 83 1.30 2.07 7.00
C THR A 83 2.28 1.98 8.18
N ALA A 84 3.49 2.51 8.02
CA ALA A 84 4.48 2.52 9.10
C ALA A 84 4.03 3.36 10.30
N ARG A 85 3.40 4.53 10.06
CA ARG A 85 2.89 5.40 11.13
C ARG A 85 1.74 4.79 11.92
N LYS A 86 0.97 3.87 11.35
CA LYS A 86 -0.02 3.11 12.14
C LYS A 86 0.63 2.34 13.30
N LEU A 87 1.85 1.84 13.10
CA LEU A 87 2.59 1.18 14.18
C LEU A 87 3.17 2.22 15.16
N THR A 88 3.83 3.26 14.64
CA THR A 88 4.60 4.21 15.47
C THR A 88 3.72 5.22 16.21
N GLU A 89 2.61 5.65 15.60
CA GLU A 89 1.76 6.73 16.14
C GLU A 89 0.44 6.19 16.73
N LEU A 90 -0.13 5.12 16.15
CA LEU A 90 -1.42 4.58 16.57
C LEU A 90 -1.32 3.28 17.38
N GLY A 91 -0.11 2.71 17.52
CA GLY A 91 0.12 1.47 18.25
C GLY A 91 -0.54 0.23 17.62
N LYS A 92 -0.97 0.30 16.35
CA LYS A 92 -1.55 -0.83 15.63
C LYS A 92 -0.46 -1.75 15.12
N ILE A 93 -0.35 -2.93 15.67
CA ILE A 93 0.70 -3.89 15.33
C ILE A 93 0.10 -5.04 14.50
N PRO A 94 0.41 -5.15 13.20
CA PRO A 94 0.05 -6.31 12.37
C PRO A 94 1.05 -7.46 12.56
N ASP A 95 0.78 -8.57 11.90
CA ASP A 95 1.70 -9.72 11.86
C ASP A 95 2.82 -9.51 10.82
N LEU A 96 2.54 -8.81 9.73
CA LEU A 96 3.53 -8.48 8.71
C LEU A 96 3.26 -7.08 8.15
N VAL A 97 4.34 -6.34 7.90
CA VAL A 97 4.32 -5.05 7.19
C VAL A 97 5.06 -5.19 5.88
N ALA A 98 4.46 -4.74 4.78
CA ALA A 98 5.10 -4.71 3.47
C ALA A 98 4.97 -3.32 2.83
N VAL A 99 6.07 -2.77 2.35
CA VAL A 99 6.20 -1.39 1.87
C VAL A 99 6.74 -1.32 0.45
N ALA A 100 6.35 -0.27 -0.27
CA ALA A 100 6.79 -0.01 -1.63
C ALA A 100 8.17 0.66 -1.71
N ASP A 101 8.72 1.07 -0.56
CA ASP A 101 10.08 1.58 -0.44
C ASP A 101 10.74 0.98 0.80
N TYR A 102 11.81 0.21 0.60
CA TYR A 102 12.52 -0.43 1.70
C TYR A 102 13.06 0.56 2.74
N GLU A 103 13.39 1.81 2.35
CA GLU A 103 13.87 2.85 3.25
C GLU A 103 12.87 3.23 4.35
N VAL A 104 11.59 3.00 4.12
CA VAL A 104 10.54 3.28 5.12
C VAL A 104 10.75 2.44 6.39
N ILE A 105 11.26 1.21 6.27
CA ILE A 105 11.46 0.32 7.41
C ILE A 105 12.58 0.84 8.33
N PRO A 106 13.82 1.06 7.88
CA PRO A 106 14.85 1.61 8.75
C PRO A 106 14.53 3.04 9.21
N LEU A 107 13.85 3.83 8.39
CA LEU A 107 13.50 5.21 8.73
C LEU A 107 12.49 5.29 9.89
N LEU A 108 11.44 4.48 9.86
CA LEU A 108 10.30 4.62 10.78
C LEU A 108 10.16 3.46 11.77
N LEU A 109 10.57 2.24 11.42
CA LEU A 109 10.28 1.05 12.21
C LEU A 109 11.48 0.53 12.99
N ILE A 110 12.71 0.70 12.51
CA ILE A 110 13.90 0.21 13.20
C ILE A 110 14.44 1.30 14.15
N PRO A 111 14.86 0.94 15.38
CA PRO A 111 14.87 -0.42 15.96
C PRO A 111 13.59 -0.79 16.73
N GLU A 112 12.68 0.14 17.01
CA GLU A 112 11.61 0.02 18.00
C GLU A 112 10.53 -0.99 17.60
N HIS A 113 10.22 -1.11 16.30
CA HIS A 113 9.13 -1.94 15.78
C HIS A 113 9.61 -3.11 14.92
N ALA A 114 10.85 -3.06 14.42
CA ALA A 114 11.45 -4.12 13.61
C ALA A 114 12.96 -4.18 13.83
N THR A 115 13.57 -5.36 13.60
CA THR A 115 15.03 -5.56 13.68
C THR A 115 15.65 -6.00 12.36
N TRP A 116 14.82 -6.32 11.37
CA TRP A 116 15.21 -6.78 10.04
C TRP A 116 14.18 -6.40 8.99
N TYR A 117 14.55 -6.50 7.74
CA TYR A 117 13.62 -6.49 6.60
C TYR A 117 14.17 -7.31 5.44
N ALA A 118 13.30 -7.79 4.57
CA ALA A 118 13.66 -8.49 3.35
C ALA A 118 13.23 -7.66 2.13
N LYS A 119 14.19 -7.31 1.27
CA LYS A 119 13.93 -6.75 -0.06
C LYS A 119 13.50 -7.91 -0.97
N PHE A 120 12.38 -7.77 -1.68
CA PHE A 120 11.79 -8.94 -2.36
C PHE A 120 11.31 -8.70 -3.78
N ALA A 121 11.13 -7.43 -4.20
CA ALA A 121 10.65 -7.11 -5.53
C ALA A 121 11.14 -5.75 -6.00
N HIS A 122 11.19 -5.57 -7.32
CA HIS A 122 11.44 -4.29 -7.99
C HIS A 122 10.15 -3.71 -8.59
N ASN A 123 10.24 -2.46 -9.02
CA ASN A 123 9.22 -1.80 -9.82
C ASN A 123 9.82 -0.64 -10.61
N ARG A 124 8.98 0.03 -11.40
CA ARG A 124 9.31 1.29 -12.08
C ARG A 124 8.14 2.25 -12.08
N MET A 125 8.44 3.53 -12.22
CA MET A 125 7.43 4.56 -12.41
C MET A 125 6.96 4.57 -13.87
N VAL A 126 5.64 4.66 -14.03
CA VAL A 126 4.99 4.82 -15.34
C VAL A 126 3.93 5.91 -15.27
N LEU A 127 3.52 6.40 -16.42
CA LEU A 127 2.39 7.29 -16.56
C LEU A 127 1.21 6.46 -17.10
N ALA A 128 0.24 6.14 -16.26
CA ALA A 128 -0.93 5.36 -16.64
C ALA A 128 -2.07 6.25 -17.15
N TYR A 129 -2.87 5.72 -18.09
CA TYR A 129 -3.98 6.42 -18.72
C TYR A 129 -5.05 5.46 -19.25
N GLY A 130 -6.20 5.99 -19.62
CA GLY A 130 -7.31 5.24 -20.22
C GLY A 130 -7.56 5.63 -21.67
N ASP A 131 -8.46 4.91 -22.34
CA ASP A 131 -8.80 5.19 -23.76
C ASP A 131 -9.41 6.58 -23.97
N ARG A 132 -10.08 7.12 -22.95
CA ARG A 132 -10.75 8.43 -23.00
C ARG A 132 -9.86 9.59 -22.55
N SER A 133 -8.61 9.33 -22.18
CA SER A 133 -7.66 10.36 -21.73
C SER A 133 -7.32 11.32 -22.85
N ARG A 134 -7.27 12.61 -22.55
CA ARG A 134 -6.89 13.64 -23.54
C ARG A 134 -5.47 13.41 -24.05
N GLY A 135 -5.32 13.23 -25.36
CA GLY A 135 -4.03 12.89 -25.97
C GLY A 135 -3.68 11.39 -25.96
N ALA A 136 -4.60 10.50 -25.57
CA ALA A 136 -4.36 9.05 -25.52
C ALA A 136 -3.90 8.43 -26.84
N ALA A 137 -4.31 9.02 -27.99
CA ALA A 137 -3.96 8.50 -29.32
C ALA A 137 -2.53 8.88 -29.75
N GLU A 138 -1.91 9.87 -29.12
CA GLU A 138 -0.61 10.41 -29.53
C GLU A 138 0.50 10.26 -28.48
N ILE A 139 0.14 10.04 -27.21
CA ILE A 139 1.11 9.98 -26.12
C ILE A 139 2.04 8.78 -26.28
N ASN A 140 3.34 9.03 -26.06
CA ASN A 140 4.39 8.02 -26.12
C ASN A 140 5.59 8.42 -25.24
N THR A 141 6.61 7.58 -25.17
CA THR A 141 7.83 7.79 -24.39
C THR A 141 8.57 9.10 -24.75
N GLY A 142 8.46 9.58 -25.98
CA GLY A 142 9.15 10.80 -26.45
C GLY A 142 8.41 12.11 -26.19
N ASN A 143 7.08 12.07 -25.95
CA ASN A 143 6.26 13.28 -25.87
C ASN A 143 5.37 13.39 -24.62
N TRP A 144 5.37 12.39 -23.73
CA TRP A 144 4.46 12.33 -22.58
C TRP A 144 4.46 13.61 -21.74
N TRP A 145 5.64 14.19 -21.51
CA TRP A 145 5.80 15.39 -20.70
C TRP A 145 5.16 16.63 -21.36
N GLN A 146 5.09 16.68 -22.69
CA GLN A 146 4.40 17.72 -23.44
C GLN A 146 2.87 17.55 -23.34
N VAL A 147 2.39 16.29 -23.43
CA VAL A 147 0.97 15.99 -23.39
C VAL A 147 0.38 16.29 -22.02
N VAL A 148 1.00 15.81 -20.92
CA VAL A 148 0.45 16.00 -19.56
C VAL A 148 0.51 17.43 -19.05
N THR A 149 1.32 18.30 -19.68
CA THR A 149 1.39 19.74 -19.31
C THR A 149 0.48 20.62 -20.15
N ARG A 150 -0.33 20.05 -21.06
CA ARG A 150 -1.31 20.81 -21.86
C ARG A 150 -2.44 21.37 -21.01
N PRO A 151 -2.96 22.56 -21.36
CA PRO A 151 -4.13 23.10 -20.68
C PRO A 151 -5.32 22.13 -20.71
N GLY A 152 -5.97 21.97 -19.56
CA GLY A 152 -7.17 21.14 -19.40
C GLY A 152 -6.90 19.65 -19.15
N VAL A 153 -5.69 19.14 -19.34
CA VAL A 153 -5.31 17.78 -18.98
C VAL A 153 -5.29 17.64 -17.46
N GLN A 154 -5.96 16.61 -16.94
CA GLN A 154 -6.04 16.33 -15.51
C GLN A 154 -5.05 15.21 -15.12
N VAL A 155 -4.06 15.57 -14.32
CA VAL A 155 -3.02 14.63 -13.86
C VAL A 155 -3.18 14.37 -12.36
N GLY A 156 -3.33 13.11 -11.97
CA GLY A 156 -3.38 12.67 -10.58
C GLY A 156 -2.03 12.18 -10.07
N ARG A 157 -1.74 12.40 -8.78
CA ARG A 157 -0.56 11.87 -8.08
C ARG A 157 -0.87 11.54 -6.62
N ALA A 158 -0.08 10.65 -6.03
CA ALA A 158 -0.19 10.35 -4.61
C ALA A 158 0.41 11.46 -3.73
N ASP A 159 0.02 11.48 -2.45
CA ASP A 159 0.58 12.38 -1.45
C ASP A 159 2.00 11.96 -1.08
N PRO A 160 3.02 12.81 -1.29
CA PRO A 160 4.40 12.48 -1.00
C PRO A 160 4.68 12.25 0.50
N SER A 161 3.81 12.73 1.39
CA SER A 161 3.93 12.54 2.84
C SER A 161 3.36 11.21 3.33
N LEU A 162 2.57 10.54 2.50
CA LEU A 162 1.86 9.29 2.85
C LEU A 162 2.31 8.09 2.02
N ASP A 163 2.64 8.32 0.75
CA ASP A 163 2.89 7.26 -0.23
C ASP A 163 4.21 7.49 -1.01
N PRO A 164 5.10 6.48 -1.10
CA PRO A 164 6.31 6.55 -1.91
C PRO A 164 6.07 6.92 -3.39
N ASN A 165 4.96 6.49 -4.00
CA ASN A 165 4.61 6.92 -5.34
C ASN A 165 4.58 8.45 -5.44
N GLY A 166 4.04 9.13 -4.42
CA GLY A 166 3.95 10.59 -4.38
C GLY A 166 5.31 11.30 -4.43
N TYR A 167 6.25 10.94 -3.55
CA TYR A 167 7.57 11.57 -3.59
C TYR A 167 8.41 11.10 -4.78
N ARG A 168 8.28 9.86 -5.23
CA ARG A 168 8.93 9.35 -6.45
C ARG A 168 8.46 10.10 -7.70
N THR A 169 7.18 10.45 -7.77
CA THR A 169 6.66 11.32 -8.82
C THR A 169 7.42 12.65 -8.89
N LEU A 170 7.67 13.28 -7.73
CA LEU A 170 8.44 14.54 -7.67
C LEU A 170 9.90 14.34 -8.10
N LEU A 171 10.50 13.21 -7.77
CA LEU A 171 11.86 12.85 -8.18
C LEU A 171 11.94 12.63 -9.69
N VAL A 172 11.00 11.87 -10.27
CA VAL A 172 10.92 11.65 -11.73
C VAL A 172 10.79 12.98 -12.48
N TRP A 173 10.03 13.94 -11.98
CA TRP A 173 9.91 15.25 -12.63
C TRP A 173 11.23 16.01 -12.66
N GLN A 174 12.03 15.96 -11.59
CA GLN A 174 13.37 16.54 -11.54
C GLN A 174 14.34 15.84 -12.50
N LEU A 175 14.28 14.51 -12.56
CA LEU A 175 15.08 13.70 -13.48
C LEU A 175 14.69 14.00 -14.95
N ALA A 176 13.39 14.08 -15.25
CA ALA A 176 12.88 14.40 -16.57
C ALA A 176 13.32 15.81 -17.05
N GLU A 177 13.30 16.81 -16.15
CA GLU A 177 13.80 18.15 -16.46
C GLU A 177 15.25 18.12 -16.95
N ARG A 178 16.10 17.33 -16.28
CA ARG A 178 17.51 17.15 -16.64
C ARG A 178 17.67 16.32 -17.91
N PHE A 179 16.98 15.20 -18.01
CA PHE A 179 17.07 14.25 -19.13
C PHE A 179 16.66 14.91 -20.45
N TYR A 180 15.49 15.57 -20.48
CA TYR A 180 14.99 16.26 -21.66
C TYR A 180 15.61 17.65 -21.85
N LYS A 181 16.48 18.11 -20.96
CA LYS A 181 17.11 19.45 -20.99
C LYS A 181 16.07 20.57 -21.13
N GLN A 182 15.00 20.49 -20.33
CA GLN A 182 13.86 21.40 -20.37
C GLN A 182 13.73 22.19 -19.05
N PRO A 183 14.47 23.30 -18.88
CA PRO A 183 14.41 24.10 -17.65
C PRO A 183 12.98 24.46 -17.24
N GLY A 184 12.64 24.28 -15.97
CA GLY A 184 11.31 24.53 -15.42
C GLY A 184 10.28 23.44 -15.72
N LEU A 185 10.66 22.29 -16.28
CA LEU A 185 9.72 21.19 -16.55
C LEU A 185 9.12 20.64 -15.26
N ALA A 186 9.92 20.43 -14.22
CA ALA A 186 9.42 19.93 -12.93
C ALA A 186 8.35 20.86 -12.35
N GLN A 187 8.53 22.17 -12.48
CA GLN A 187 7.53 23.16 -12.05
C GLN A 187 6.25 23.11 -12.89
N ARG A 188 6.35 22.95 -14.21
CA ARG A 188 5.17 22.77 -15.08
C ARG A 188 4.41 21.48 -14.75
N MET A 189 5.14 20.38 -14.46
CA MET A 189 4.55 19.14 -14.00
C MET A 189 3.80 19.32 -12.68
N LEU A 190 4.40 20.03 -11.71
CA LEU A 190 3.76 20.35 -10.45
C LEU A 190 2.46 21.16 -10.65
N ALA A 191 2.48 22.10 -11.57
CA ALA A 191 1.31 22.91 -11.92
C ALA A 191 0.21 22.07 -12.60
N SER A 192 0.57 21.07 -13.42
CA SER A 192 -0.39 20.17 -14.07
C SER A 192 -1.08 19.18 -13.10
N ALA A 193 -0.44 18.90 -11.94
CA ALA A 193 -0.96 18.03 -10.89
C ALA A 193 -1.15 18.77 -9.56
N PRO A 194 -2.06 19.76 -9.49
CA PRO A 194 -2.26 20.63 -8.33
C PRO A 194 -2.77 19.84 -7.10
N ALA A 195 -2.78 20.51 -5.94
CA ALA A 195 -3.18 19.88 -4.67
C ALA A 195 -4.56 19.18 -4.71
N ARG A 196 -5.53 19.71 -5.46
CA ARG A 196 -6.85 19.07 -5.64
C ARG A 196 -6.78 17.72 -6.35
N ASN A 197 -5.71 17.45 -7.08
CA ASN A 197 -5.47 16.19 -7.81
C ASN A 197 -4.59 15.20 -7.02
N VAL A 198 -4.29 15.51 -5.75
CA VAL A 198 -3.52 14.63 -4.85
C VAL A 198 -4.48 13.68 -4.14
N ARG A 199 -4.09 12.42 -4.02
CA ARG A 199 -4.81 11.40 -3.24
C ARG A 199 -3.87 10.76 -2.22
N PRO A 200 -4.41 10.27 -1.09
CA PRO A 200 -3.59 9.67 -0.03
C PRO A 200 -2.70 8.52 -0.51
N LYS A 201 -3.19 7.73 -1.45
CA LYS A 201 -2.48 6.55 -1.98
C LYS A 201 -2.73 6.35 -3.47
N GLU A 202 -1.82 5.64 -4.12
CA GLU A 202 -1.87 5.33 -5.55
C GLU A 202 -3.13 4.57 -5.96
N ALA A 203 -3.60 3.62 -5.12
CA ALA A 203 -4.81 2.86 -5.43
C ALA A 203 -6.07 3.73 -5.63
N ASP A 204 -6.15 4.87 -4.95
CA ASP A 204 -7.26 5.82 -5.11
C ASP A 204 -7.21 6.50 -6.48
N LEU A 205 -6.00 6.73 -7.01
CA LEU A 205 -5.81 7.31 -8.34
C LEU A 205 -6.34 6.41 -9.46
N VAL A 206 -6.18 5.09 -9.32
CA VAL A 206 -6.70 4.11 -10.28
C VAL A 206 -8.21 4.24 -10.43
N GLY A 207 -8.94 4.28 -9.32
CA GLY A 207 -10.40 4.48 -9.33
C GLY A 207 -10.82 5.80 -10.01
N MET A 208 -10.10 6.89 -9.73
CA MET A 208 -10.37 8.21 -10.32
C MET A 208 -10.08 8.24 -11.83
N LEU A 209 -9.02 7.57 -12.29
CA LEU A 209 -8.73 7.43 -13.72
C LEU A 209 -9.82 6.63 -14.44
N GLN A 210 -10.23 5.50 -13.87
CA GLN A 210 -11.30 4.66 -14.43
C GLN A 210 -12.65 5.38 -14.47
N ALA A 211 -12.92 6.24 -13.48
CA ALA A 211 -14.11 7.10 -13.46
C ALA A 211 -14.03 8.26 -14.47
N GLY A 212 -12.84 8.56 -15.05
CA GLY A 212 -12.63 9.65 -15.99
C GLY A 212 -12.41 11.01 -15.33
N GLU A 213 -12.14 11.04 -14.02
CA GLU A 213 -11.78 12.26 -13.28
C GLU A 213 -10.38 12.74 -13.60
N PHE A 214 -9.47 11.81 -13.91
CA PHE A 214 -8.13 12.07 -14.38
C PHE A 214 -7.94 11.56 -15.81
N ASP A 215 -7.10 12.26 -16.58
CA ASP A 215 -6.61 11.79 -17.86
C ASP A 215 -5.37 10.90 -17.67
N TYR A 216 -4.51 11.25 -16.73
CA TYR A 216 -3.27 10.54 -16.43
C TYR A 216 -3.06 10.43 -14.93
N ILE A 217 -2.44 9.35 -14.50
CA ILE A 217 -1.99 9.17 -13.13
C ILE A 217 -0.54 8.68 -13.09
N TRP A 218 0.20 9.13 -12.11
CA TRP A 218 1.50 8.56 -11.78
C TRP A 218 1.29 7.25 -11.06
N SER A 219 1.89 6.19 -11.58
CA SER A 219 1.65 4.82 -11.13
C SER A 219 2.93 3.99 -11.19
N TYR A 220 2.88 2.85 -10.52
CA TYR A 220 3.86 1.79 -10.74
C TYR A 220 3.39 0.87 -11.87
N GLU A 221 4.35 0.32 -12.62
CA GLU A 221 4.06 -0.59 -13.73
C GLU A 221 3.24 -1.80 -13.30
N SER A 222 3.54 -2.38 -12.11
CA SER A 222 2.80 -3.52 -11.58
C SER A 222 1.30 -3.22 -11.36
N ILE A 223 0.96 -2.01 -10.91
CA ILE A 223 -0.45 -1.57 -10.78
C ILE A 223 -1.08 -1.39 -12.15
N ALA A 224 -0.44 -0.68 -13.05
CA ALA A 224 -0.98 -0.46 -14.39
C ALA A 224 -1.27 -1.79 -15.10
N GLN A 225 -0.33 -2.73 -15.03
CA GLN A 225 -0.52 -4.08 -15.59
C GLN A 225 -1.60 -4.87 -14.85
N GLY A 226 -1.59 -4.85 -13.52
CA GLY A 226 -2.53 -5.61 -12.69
C GLY A 226 -3.98 -5.12 -12.80
N THR A 227 -4.18 -3.85 -13.13
CA THR A 227 -5.50 -3.22 -13.32
C THR A 227 -5.91 -3.06 -14.79
N GLY A 228 -5.06 -3.51 -15.74
CA GLY A 228 -5.35 -3.45 -17.17
C GLY A 228 -5.35 -2.03 -17.76
N LEU A 229 -4.69 -1.07 -17.10
CA LEU A 229 -4.56 0.28 -17.60
C LEU A 229 -3.50 0.35 -18.71
N LYS A 230 -3.70 1.22 -19.69
CA LYS A 230 -2.65 1.63 -20.61
C LYS A 230 -1.64 2.48 -19.86
N TYR A 231 -0.38 2.43 -20.28
CA TYR A 231 0.66 3.27 -19.69
C TYR A 231 1.76 3.61 -20.68
N VAL A 232 2.43 4.70 -20.42
CA VAL A 232 3.67 5.08 -21.08
C VAL A 232 4.82 4.62 -20.20
N THR A 233 5.70 3.79 -20.76
CA THR A 233 6.99 3.47 -20.15
C THR A 233 7.92 4.66 -20.30
N LEU A 234 8.53 5.10 -19.21
CA LEU A 234 9.50 6.18 -19.21
C LEU A 234 10.90 5.66 -19.60
N PRO A 235 11.82 6.53 -20.05
CA PRO A 235 13.23 6.18 -20.15
C PRO A 235 13.80 5.65 -18.82
N GLU A 236 14.66 4.64 -18.89
CA GLU A 236 15.25 3.99 -17.70
C GLU A 236 16.01 4.99 -16.82
N GLU A 237 16.61 6.01 -17.41
CA GLU A 237 17.34 7.07 -16.72
C GLU A 237 16.47 7.92 -15.78
N ILE A 238 15.14 7.78 -15.86
CA ILE A 238 14.21 8.57 -15.05
C ILE A 238 13.11 7.77 -14.38
N ASP A 239 12.91 6.48 -14.72
CA ASP A 239 11.80 5.66 -14.23
C ASP A 239 12.05 5.00 -12.86
N LEU A 240 13.25 5.16 -12.31
CA LEU A 240 13.70 4.60 -11.04
C LEU A 240 13.72 3.06 -11.00
N SER A 241 13.94 2.38 -12.12
CA SER A 241 14.03 0.92 -12.16
C SER A 241 15.45 0.38 -12.05
N SER A 242 16.43 1.12 -12.57
CA SER A 242 17.78 0.63 -12.85
C SER A 242 18.72 0.75 -11.64
N ALA A 243 19.31 -0.38 -11.24
CA ALA A 243 20.34 -0.37 -10.21
C ALA A 243 21.64 0.33 -10.67
N SER A 244 21.95 0.28 -11.97
CA SER A 244 23.12 0.95 -12.57
C SER A 244 22.99 2.47 -12.55
N ASP A 245 21.77 3.00 -12.59
CA ASP A 245 21.48 4.42 -12.60
C ASP A 245 21.28 5.04 -11.21
N SER A 246 21.52 4.27 -10.16
CA SER A 246 21.33 4.72 -8.77
C SER A 246 22.02 6.05 -8.46
N ALA A 247 23.25 6.24 -8.92
CA ALA A 247 23.99 7.51 -8.75
C ALA A 247 23.34 8.67 -9.54
N ALA A 248 22.84 8.41 -10.75
CA ALA A 248 22.14 9.39 -11.56
C ALA A 248 20.78 9.78 -10.93
N TYR A 249 20.05 8.81 -10.37
CA TYR A 249 18.80 9.08 -9.65
C TYR A 249 19.01 9.94 -8.40
N ALA A 250 20.12 9.74 -7.68
CA ALA A 250 20.40 10.42 -6.41
C ALA A 250 20.57 11.95 -6.52
N VAL A 251 20.66 12.50 -7.73
CA VAL A 251 20.69 13.95 -7.96
C VAL A 251 19.32 14.61 -7.72
N ALA A 252 18.24 13.83 -7.83
CA ALA A 252 16.89 14.28 -7.49
C ALA A 252 16.63 14.05 -6.00
N SER A 253 15.98 15.01 -5.35
CA SER A 253 15.65 14.88 -3.94
C SER A 253 14.39 15.68 -3.57
N THR A 254 13.72 15.23 -2.52
CA THR A 254 12.58 15.93 -1.93
C THR A 254 12.54 15.70 -0.43
N ARG A 255 11.91 16.63 0.31
CA ARG A 255 11.75 16.51 1.76
C ARG A 255 10.37 15.95 2.08
N ILE A 256 10.30 15.00 2.98
CA ILE A 256 9.07 14.45 3.54
C ILE A 256 9.10 14.57 5.06
N ALA A 257 7.95 14.40 5.73
CA ALA A 257 7.90 14.33 7.18
C ALA A 257 8.66 13.09 7.69
N GLY A 258 9.45 13.28 8.74
CA GLY A 258 10.22 12.23 9.41
C GLY A 258 9.40 11.43 10.43
N LYS A 259 10.08 10.95 11.49
CA LYS A 259 9.44 10.20 12.60
C LYS A 259 8.41 11.03 13.35
N THR A 260 8.63 12.32 13.50
CA THR A 260 7.68 13.24 14.13
C THR A 260 7.24 14.32 13.14
N PRO A 261 6.11 15.01 13.39
CA PRO A 261 5.65 16.10 12.53
C PRO A 261 6.64 17.28 12.41
N ARG A 262 7.58 17.41 13.35
CA ARG A 262 8.62 18.45 13.33
C ARG A 262 9.88 18.04 12.58
N ASP A 263 10.06 16.75 12.37
CA ASP A 263 11.22 16.21 11.67
C ASP A 263 10.96 16.19 10.18
N SER A 264 12.03 16.34 9.42
CA SER A 264 11.97 16.11 7.97
C SER A 264 13.15 15.28 7.52
N VAL A 265 12.88 14.39 6.56
CA VAL A 265 13.87 13.53 5.95
C VAL A 265 13.96 13.86 4.48
N THR A 266 15.18 13.87 3.94
CA THR A 266 15.40 14.05 2.51
C THR A 266 15.42 12.68 1.84
N MET A 267 14.40 12.42 1.03
CA MET A 267 14.37 11.28 0.13
C MET A 267 15.14 11.63 -1.14
N ARG A 268 16.02 10.74 -1.55
CA ARG A 268 16.78 10.85 -2.80
C ARG A 268 16.27 9.84 -3.81
N GLY A 269 16.47 10.12 -5.09
CA GLY A 269 16.20 9.16 -6.15
C GLY A 269 17.07 7.91 -5.99
N GLN A 270 16.42 6.75 -6.12
CA GLN A 270 17.06 5.43 -6.05
C GLN A 270 16.16 4.39 -6.73
N PRO A 271 16.70 3.22 -7.08
CA PRO A 271 15.88 2.14 -7.62
C PRO A 271 14.73 1.75 -6.71
N ILE A 272 13.58 1.48 -7.31
CA ILE A 272 12.38 1.07 -6.58
C ILE A 272 12.53 -0.37 -6.12
N VAL A 273 12.62 -0.57 -4.80
CA VAL A 273 12.73 -1.88 -4.19
C VAL A 273 11.71 -2.01 -3.05
N TYR A 274 10.88 -3.01 -3.15
CA TYR A 274 9.88 -3.35 -2.14
C TYR A 274 10.49 -4.21 -1.05
N ALA A 275 10.02 -4.00 0.18
CA ALA A 275 10.45 -4.79 1.32
C ALA A 275 9.31 -5.15 2.26
N PHE A 276 9.51 -6.19 3.06
CA PHE A 276 8.63 -6.54 4.16
C PHE A 276 9.42 -6.86 5.43
N THR A 277 8.73 -6.81 6.55
CA THR A 277 9.23 -7.22 7.87
C THR A 277 8.11 -7.83 8.71
N VAL A 278 8.50 -8.62 9.70
CA VAL A 278 7.61 -9.03 10.80
C VAL A 278 7.92 -8.11 11.99
N PRO A 279 6.94 -7.35 12.50
CA PRO A 279 7.16 -6.50 13.66
C PRO A 279 7.60 -7.30 14.89
N THR A 280 8.45 -6.70 15.73
CA THR A 280 8.99 -7.36 16.96
C THR A 280 7.89 -7.79 17.94
N ARG A 281 6.73 -7.11 17.91
CA ARG A 281 5.55 -7.41 18.73
C ARG A 281 4.39 -7.97 17.93
N ALA A 282 4.66 -8.64 16.80
CA ALA A 282 3.63 -9.27 15.98
C ALA A 282 2.77 -10.23 16.83
N PRO A 283 1.43 -10.11 16.82
CA PRO A 283 0.55 -10.96 17.62
C PRO A 283 0.71 -12.45 17.31
N HIS A 284 0.90 -12.80 16.04
CA HIS A 284 1.04 -14.19 15.57
C HIS A 284 2.40 -14.40 14.88
N ALA A 285 3.52 -14.07 15.59
CA ALA A 285 4.87 -14.08 15.03
C ALA A 285 5.25 -15.39 14.31
N ALA A 286 4.85 -16.55 14.84
CA ALA A 286 5.11 -17.85 14.21
C ALA A 286 4.34 -18.01 12.89
N LEU A 287 3.11 -17.53 12.79
CA LEU A 287 2.31 -17.56 11.56
C LEU A 287 2.87 -16.56 10.54
N ALA A 288 3.27 -15.37 11.01
CA ALA A 288 3.95 -14.36 10.18
C ALA A 288 5.26 -14.90 9.58
N ALA A 289 6.07 -15.62 10.37
CA ALA A 289 7.29 -16.25 9.89
C ALA A 289 7.01 -17.31 8.81
N LYS A 290 5.96 -18.11 8.97
CA LYS A 290 5.51 -19.07 7.93
C LYS A 290 5.08 -18.35 6.66
N PHE A 291 4.34 -17.25 6.77
CA PHE A 291 3.92 -16.47 5.60
C PHE A 291 5.13 -15.81 4.92
N ALA A 292 6.08 -15.26 5.67
CA ALA A 292 7.33 -14.74 5.11
C ALA A 292 8.12 -15.81 4.35
N ALA A 293 8.23 -17.02 4.91
CA ALA A 293 8.82 -18.19 4.25
C ALA A 293 8.05 -18.60 2.98
N TYR A 294 6.72 -18.57 3.04
CA TYR A 294 5.88 -18.83 1.87
C TYR A 294 6.14 -17.81 0.76
N LEU A 295 6.22 -16.52 1.06
CA LEU A 295 6.53 -15.49 0.06
C LEU A 295 7.88 -15.74 -0.63
N ALA A 296 8.88 -16.25 0.11
CA ALA A 296 10.21 -16.59 -0.43
C ALA A 296 10.25 -17.92 -1.18
N SER A 297 9.24 -18.76 -1.03
CA SER A 297 9.15 -20.06 -1.72
C SER A 297 8.94 -19.91 -3.22
N GLY A 298 9.17 -20.98 -3.97
CA GLY A 298 8.88 -21.02 -5.42
C GLY A 298 7.40 -20.75 -5.72
N ASP A 299 6.48 -21.27 -4.88
CA ASP A 299 5.04 -21.07 -5.03
C ASP A 299 4.64 -19.63 -4.75
N GLY A 300 5.09 -19.05 -3.63
CA GLY A 300 4.82 -17.65 -3.28
C GLY A 300 5.32 -16.68 -4.35
N ARG A 301 6.56 -16.85 -4.82
CA ARG A 301 7.12 -16.02 -5.91
C ARG A 301 6.33 -16.16 -7.22
N ARG A 302 5.86 -17.38 -7.54
CA ARG A 302 5.02 -17.60 -8.73
C ARG A 302 3.70 -16.84 -8.63
N VAL A 303 3.04 -16.88 -7.48
CA VAL A 303 1.80 -16.16 -7.22
C VAL A 303 2.01 -14.64 -7.34
N LEU A 304 3.06 -14.11 -6.72
CA LEU A 304 3.39 -12.67 -6.79
C LEU A 304 3.69 -12.21 -8.23
N ARG A 305 4.47 -13.01 -9.01
CA ARG A 305 4.73 -12.72 -10.44
C ARG A 305 3.46 -12.81 -11.28
N GLY A 306 2.58 -13.77 -11.00
CA GLY A 306 1.28 -13.87 -11.64
C GLY A 306 0.43 -12.62 -11.44
N ALA A 307 0.56 -11.96 -10.30
CA ALA A 307 -0.05 -10.67 -9.98
C ALA A 307 0.80 -9.46 -10.44
N LYS A 308 1.70 -9.63 -11.41
CA LYS A 308 2.49 -8.59 -12.10
C LYS A 308 3.55 -7.90 -11.24
N LEU A 309 4.00 -8.52 -10.15
CA LEU A 309 5.11 -8.01 -9.37
C LEU A 309 6.44 -8.57 -9.91
N ASP A 310 7.43 -7.71 -10.11
CA ASP A 310 8.80 -8.10 -10.50
C ASP A 310 9.56 -8.59 -9.27
N VAL A 311 9.45 -9.91 -9.00
CA VAL A 311 9.95 -10.54 -7.79
C VAL A 311 11.40 -10.97 -7.95
N LEU A 312 12.24 -10.59 -6.98
CA LEU A 312 13.64 -10.98 -6.91
C LEU A 312 13.81 -12.51 -6.91
N GLU A 313 14.83 -13.01 -7.58
CA GLU A 313 15.19 -14.44 -7.56
C GLU A 313 15.62 -14.89 -6.17
N ARG A 314 16.30 -14.02 -5.42
CA ARG A 314 16.69 -14.20 -4.04
C ARG A 314 16.37 -12.95 -3.25
N TYR A 315 15.70 -13.12 -2.11
CA TYR A 315 15.41 -12.01 -1.22
C TYR A 315 16.68 -11.54 -0.51
N LEU A 316 16.83 -10.23 -0.32
CA LEU A 316 17.97 -9.65 0.35
C LEU A 316 17.56 -9.24 1.76
N VAL A 317 18.01 -10.00 2.73
CA VAL A 317 17.73 -9.76 4.16
C VAL A 317 18.76 -8.81 4.73
N VAL A 318 18.27 -7.78 5.47
CA VAL A 318 19.07 -6.79 6.17
C VAL A 318 18.63 -6.78 7.63
N GLY A 319 19.60 -6.77 8.56
CA GLY A 319 19.35 -6.81 10.00
C GLY A 319 19.46 -8.23 10.59
N SER A 320 18.91 -8.42 11.79
CA SER A 320 19.02 -9.68 12.54
C SER A 320 17.67 -10.19 13.01
N GLY A 321 17.54 -11.52 13.15
CA GLY A 321 16.33 -12.17 13.62
C GLY A 321 15.28 -12.49 12.53
N ALA A 322 15.66 -12.38 11.26
CA ALA A 322 14.82 -12.86 10.17
C ALA A 322 14.68 -14.40 10.21
N PRO A 323 13.55 -14.95 9.73
CA PRO A 323 13.41 -16.40 9.58
C PRO A 323 14.52 -16.99 8.73
N PRO A 324 15.13 -18.15 9.13
CA PRO A 324 16.22 -18.77 8.37
C PRO A 324 15.85 -19.20 6.94
N SER A 325 14.56 -19.25 6.64
CA SER A 325 14.00 -19.63 5.34
C SER A 325 13.95 -18.49 4.31
N LEU A 326 14.39 -17.29 4.66
CA LEU A 326 14.45 -16.12 3.76
C LEU A 326 15.76 -16.00 3.00
#